data_5c3d86ca7094f25fbecac0ddbbae3ac4
#
_entry.id   5c3d86ca7094f25fbecac0ddbbae3ac4
#
_cell.length_a   1.000
_cell.length_b   1.000
_cell.length_c   1.000
_cell.angle_alpha   90.00
_cell.angle_beta   90.00
_cell.angle_gamma   90.00
#
_symmetry.space_group_name_H-M   'P 1'
#
loop_
_entity.id
_entity.type
_entity.pdbx_description
1 polymer ?
#
loop_
_entity_poly.entity_id
_entity_poly.type
_entity_poly.pdbx_seq_one_letter_code
_entity_poly.pdbx_strand_id
1 'polypeptide(L)'
;MKAKREYKKTIVKKYKREEIVRFILAYLRGDMTKGESDEFTEWIEEDGRNRALFERLQNAGYVGNSLQEFRGYDSVEDWEKLRVRLTPRRKIGRWARVCAASVAILLCGGMVWHFWGGQERDMKYASSLPIEYGRSKAMLFLESGEMIQLEAGRETIIREVKGENFVNTGSKLVYSDTVEEKNVEWHTLQIPRGGEFVLCLADGTVVTLNADSKIHYPDRFIGNERQVSLEGEAFFEVAKDSLRPFVVKTNGIDVRVLGTAFNLKAYPDEHQQTTLVRGAVEVLLDKQQVLLHPGEQVTCIDKELIVEQVDVRPYIAWKDDRFVFENEPLEDVLKKLERWYNITVFIQNHALTEKRFTGNLPKYEDISNVLKILALTTNIKFELNDRTLIVQLE
;
A
#
# COMPACT_ATOMS: atom_id res chain seq x y z
N MET A 1 -40.21 -18.56 4.68
CA MET A 1 -38.80 -18.67 4.31
C MET A 1 -38.43 -18.06 2.94
N LYS A 2 -39.26 -17.20 2.32
CA LYS A 2 -38.97 -16.55 1.02
C LYS A 2 -38.61 -15.05 1.12
N ALA A 3 -38.77 -14.40 2.29
CA ALA A 3 -38.55 -12.96 2.45
C ALA A 3 -37.14 -12.53 2.86
N LYS A 4 -36.17 -13.45 3.01
CA LYS A 4 -34.78 -13.15 3.42
C LYS A 4 -33.74 -13.20 2.27
N ARG A 5 -34.19 -13.45 1.03
CA ARG A 5 -33.30 -13.54 -0.15
C ARG A 5 -33.33 -12.34 -1.09
N GLU A 6 -34.21 -11.38 -0.90
CA GLU A 6 -34.31 -10.17 -1.77
C GLU A 6 -33.53 -8.95 -1.27
N TYR A 7 -33.00 -8.97 -0.04
CA TYR A 7 -32.31 -7.81 0.55
C TYR A 7 -30.82 -7.71 0.20
N LYS A 8 -30.32 -8.53 -0.71
CA LYS A 8 -28.86 -8.58 -1.05
C LYS A 8 -28.53 -8.19 -2.49
N LYS A 9 -29.45 -7.54 -3.21
CA LYS A 9 -29.25 -7.24 -4.63
C LYS A 9 -29.70 -5.83 -5.04
N THR A 10 -29.42 -4.79 -4.29
CA THR A 10 -29.47 -3.41 -4.84
C THR A 10 -28.76 -2.45 -3.89
N ILE A 11 -27.43 -2.51 -3.79
CA ILE A 11 -26.66 -1.33 -3.43
C ILE A 11 -26.18 -0.74 -4.77
N VAL A 12 -27.11 -0.14 -5.49
CA VAL A 12 -26.80 0.83 -6.53
C VAL A 12 -26.29 2.06 -5.80
N LYS A 13 -25.05 2.49 -6.03
CA LYS A 13 -24.56 3.78 -5.55
C LYS A 13 -25.52 4.85 -6.04
N LYS A 14 -26.34 5.40 -5.17
CA LYS A 14 -27.41 6.36 -5.48
C LYS A 14 -26.83 7.68 -6.01
N TYR A 15 -25.60 8.02 -5.59
CA TYR A 15 -24.92 9.26 -5.94
C TYR A 15 -23.62 9.03 -6.70
N LYS A 16 -23.37 9.83 -7.75
CA LYS A 16 -22.09 9.84 -8.45
C LYS A 16 -21.06 10.60 -7.64
N ARG A 17 -19.79 10.23 -7.79
CA ARG A 17 -18.66 10.83 -7.06
C ARG A 17 -18.59 12.36 -7.22
N GLU A 18 -18.94 12.86 -8.40
CA GLU A 18 -18.97 14.29 -8.74
C GLU A 18 -20.08 15.05 -8.00
N GLU A 19 -21.23 14.43 -7.79
CA GLU A 19 -22.37 15.00 -7.05
C GLU A 19 -22.03 15.15 -5.56
N ILE A 20 -21.38 14.15 -4.98
CA ILE A 20 -20.92 14.19 -3.58
C ILE A 20 -19.92 15.33 -3.36
N VAL A 21 -18.95 15.49 -4.28
CA VAL A 21 -17.97 16.59 -4.22
C VAL A 21 -18.67 17.94 -4.30
N ARG A 22 -19.68 18.09 -5.16
CA ARG A 22 -20.48 19.31 -5.29
C ARG A 22 -21.23 19.62 -3.98
N PHE A 23 -21.86 18.65 -3.37
CA PHE A 23 -22.55 18.81 -2.07
C PHE A 23 -21.60 19.24 -0.97
N ILE A 24 -20.44 18.60 -0.85
CA ILE A 24 -19.43 18.97 0.14
C ILE A 24 -18.94 20.41 -0.08
N LEU A 25 -18.68 20.81 -1.32
CA LEU A 25 -18.26 22.16 -1.65
C LEU A 25 -19.34 23.22 -1.37
N ALA A 26 -20.62 22.93 -1.71
CA ALA A 26 -21.75 23.81 -1.40
C ALA A 26 -21.94 23.97 0.12
N TYR A 27 -21.82 22.88 0.88
CA TYR A 27 -21.85 22.92 2.34
C TYR A 27 -20.75 23.81 2.93
N LEU A 28 -19.50 23.63 2.47
CA LEU A 28 -18.33 24.40 2.96
C LEU A 28 -18.39 25.88 2.59
N ARG A 29 -19.11 26.24 1.49
CA ARG A 29 -19.34 27.63 1.08
C ARG A 29 -20.52 28.28 1.79
N GLY A 30 -21.44 27.48 2.35
CA GLY A 30 -22.65 27.99 3.00
C GLY A 30 -23.74 28.42 1.98
N ASP A 31 -23.65 27.95 0.72
CA ASP A 31 -24.57 28.32 -0.38
C ASP A 31 -25.49 27.15 -0.80
N MET A 32 -25.64 26.14 0.05
CA MET A 32 -26.44 24.95 -0.19
C MET A 32 -27.95 25.27 -0.25
N THR A 33 -28.61 24.82 -1.30
CA THR A 33 -30.06 24.93 -1.40
C THR A 33 -30.76 23.93 -0.51
N LYS A 34 -32.05 24.15 -0.18
CA LYS A 34 -32.81 23.26 0.70
C LYS A 34 -32.89 21.83 0.16
N GLY A 35 -33.07 21.66 -1.15
CA GLY A 35 -33.07 20.34 -1.80
C GLY A 35 -31.71 19.62 -1.72
N GLU A 36 -30.62 20.33 -1.97
CA GLU A 36 -29.27 19.79 -1.84
C GLU A 36 -28.92 19.43 -0.40
N SER A 37 -29.43 20.15 0.59
CA SER A 37 -29.28 19.86 2.02
C SER A 37 -29.99 18.55 2.41
N ASP A 38 -31.20 18.32 1.88
CA ASP A 38 -31.96 17.11 2.15
C ASP A 38 -31.25 15.88 1.52
N GLU A 39 -30.81 15.96 0.28
CA GLU A 39 -30.04 14.90 -0.41
C GLU A 39 -28.69 14.64 0.23
N PHE A 40 -28.01 15.67 0.69
CA PHE A 40 -26.73 15.52 1.39
C PHE A 40 -26.87 14.86 2.75
N THR A 41 -27.96 15.17 3.48
CA THR A 41 -28.27 14.53 4.75
C THR A 41 -28.58 13.04 4.54
N GLU A 42 -29.35 12.71 3.51
CA GLU A 42 -29.65 11.32 3.15
C GLU A 42 -28.35 10.54 2.84
N TRP A 43 -27.41 11.15 2.09
CA TRP A 43 -26.12 10.54 1.81
C TRP A 43 -25.27 10.32 3.06
N ILE A 44 -25.26 11.24 4.03
CA ILE A 44 -24.52 11.08 5.30
C ILE A 44 -25.11 9.92 6.11
N GLU A 45 -26.43 9.73 6.08
CA GLU A 45 -27.12 8.70 6.86
C GLU A 45 -27.07 7.31 6.21
N GLU A 46 -26.81 7.22 4.90
CA GLU A 46 -26.79 5.98 4.13
C GLU A 46 -25.67 5.02 4.57
N ASP A 47 -24.48 5.52 4.96
CA ASP A 47 -23.35 4.70 5.38
C ASP A 47 -22.54 5.42 6.48
N GLY A 48 -22.19 4.69 7.54
CA GLY A 48 -21.33 5.21 8.62
C GLY A 48 -19.97 5.74 8.15
N ARG A 49 -19.47 5.26 7.01
CA ARG A 49 -18.25 5.78 6.37
C ARG A 49 -18.44 7.18 5.79
N ASN A 50 -19.62 7.49 5.28
CA ASN A 50 -19.97 8.81 4.76
C ASN A 50 -19.98 9.84 5.90
N ARG A 51 -20.56 9.46 7.04
CA ARG A 51 -20.57 10.26 8.27
C ARG A 51 -19.16 10.52 8.78
N ALA A 52 -18.31 9.50 8.85
CA ALA A 52 -16.93 9.63 9.28
C ALA A 52 -16.09 10.51 8.35
N LEU A 53 -16.34 10.47 7.04
CA LEU A 53 -15.71 11.36 6.07
C LEU A 53 -16.14 12.81 6.30
N PHE A 54 -17.44 13.05 6.52
CA PHE A 54 -17.98 14.39 6.77
C PHE A 54 -17.44 14.99 8.08
N GLU A 55 -17.37 14.22 9.16
CA GLU A 55 -16.80 14.65 10.44
C GLU A 55 -15.32 15.04 10.33
N ARG A 56 -14.54 14.33 9.52
CA ARG A 56 -13.14 14.70 9.21
C ARG A 56 -13.04 16.03 8.46
N LEU A 57 -13.97 16.30 7.54
CA LEU A 57 -14.00 17.54 6.76
C LEU A 57 -14.46 18.74 7.58
N GLN A 58 -15.24 18.54 8.67
CA GLN A 58 -15.62 19.59 9.61
C GLN A 58 -14.47 20.02 10.54
N ASN A 59 -13.42 19.22 10.66
CA ASN A 59 -12.28 19.54 11.52
C ASN A 59 -11.42 20.62 10.83
N ALA A 60 -11.57 21.87 11.28
CA ALA A 60 -11.03 23.09 10.66
C ALA A 60 -9.49 23.07 10.43
N GLY A 61 -8.74 22.24 11.15
CA GLY A 61 -7.30 22.07 10.97
C GLY A 61 -6.93 21.31 9.70
N TYR A 62 -7.79 20.42 9.22
CA TYR A 62 -7.51 19.61 8.02
C TYR A 62 -7.80 20.36 6.71
N VAL A 63 -8.82 21.21 6.71
CA VAL A 63 -9.26 21.97 5.53
C VAL A 63 -8.50 23.28 5.36
N GLY A 64 -8.05 23.90 6.45
CA GLY A 64 -7.38 25.20 6.44
C GLY A 64 -6.04 25.19 5.69
N ASN A 65 -5.25 24.16 5.82
CA ASN A 65 -3.94 24.06 5.16
C ASN A 65 -4.04 23.75 3.65
N SER A 66 -5.07 23.00 3.23
CA SER A 66 -5.26 22.65 1.82
C SER A 66 -5.90 23.76 0.98
N LEU A 67 -6.67 24.68 1.60
CA LEU A 67 -7.33 25.78 0.90
C LEU A 67 -6.46 27.02 0.75
N GLN A 68 -5.40 27.21 1.53
CA GLN A 68 -4.47 28.32 1.35
C GLN A 68 -3.66 28.21 0.06
N GLU A 69 -3.36 27.02 -0.41
CA GLU A 69 -2.66 26.81 -1.70
C GLU A 69 -3.56 27.11 -2.93
N PHE A 70 -4.88 27.00 -2.81
CA PHE A 70 -5.81 27.24 -3.93
C PHE A 70 -6.30 28.69 -4.04
N ARG A 71 -6.05 29.58 -3.08
CA ARG A 71 -6.48 30.98 -3.11
C ARG A 71 -5.64 31.90 -4.00
N GLY A 72 -4.61 31.41 -4.66
CA GLY A 72 -3.70 32.18 -5.51
C GLY A 72 -4.12 32.33 -6.99
N TYR A 73 -5.20 31.71 -7.43
CA TYR A 73 -5.63 31.77 -8.86
C TYR A 73 -7.02 32.39 -9.00
N ASP A 74 -7.09 33.70 -9.25
CA ASP A 74 -8.30 34.37 -9.67
C ASP A 74 -8.34 34.44 -11.21
N SER A 75 -8.94 33.42 -11.82
CA SER A 75 -8.94 33.22 -13.27
C SER A 75 -9.89 34.15 -14.05
N VAL A 76 -10.76 34.92 -13.40
CA VAL A 76 -11.75 35.79 -14.07
C VAL A 76 -11.18 37.16 -14.40
N GLU A 77 -10.37 37.74 -13.50
CA GLU A 77 -9.77 39.06 -13.68
C GLU A 77 -8.65 39.07 -14.72
N ASP A 78 -7.93 37.98 -14.88
CA ASP A 78 -6.85 37.86 -15.87
C ASP A 78 -7.38 37.62 -17.28
N TRP A 79 -8.57 37.03 -17.46
CA TRP A 79 -9.24 36.90 -18.74
C TRP A 79 -9.75 38.25 -19.28
N GLU A 80 -10.22 39.16 -18.46
CA GLU A 80 -10.67 40.48 -18.93
C GLU A 80 -9.49 41.36 -19.36
N LYS A 81 -8.34 41.29 -18.69
CA LYS A 81 -7.10 42.03 -19.06
C LYS A 81 -6.53 41.56 -20.41
N LEU A 82 -6.72 40.30 -20.78
CA LEU A 82 -6.31 39.74 -22.08
C LEU A 82 -7.28 40.14 -23.23
N ARG A 83 -8.58 40.27 -22.94
CA ARG A 83 -9.59 40.58 -23.92
C ARG A 83 -9.46 41.99 -24.48
N VAL A 84 -8.98 42.95 -23.69
CA VAL A 84 -8.83 44.37 -24.10
C VAL A 84 -7.61 44.60 -25.00
N ARG A 85 -6.63 43.70 -25.04
CA ARG A 85 -5.40 43.84 -25.84
C ARG A 85 -5.49 43.27 -27.26
N LEU A 86 -6.58 42.61 -27.65
CA LEU A 86 -6.69 41.87 -28.91
C LEU A 86 -7.54 42.55 -29.99
N THR A 87 -7.82 43.86 -29.93
CA THR A 87 -8.51 44.54 -31.04
C THR A 87 -7.71 45.69 -31.65
N PRO A 88 -6.94 45.44 -32.73
CA PRO A 88 -6.64 46.51 -33.68
C PRO A 88 -7.45 46.31 -34.98
N ARG A 89 -8.34 47.25 -35.27
CA ARG A 89 -8.97 47.39 -36.57
C ARG A 89 -7.93 47.86 -37.59
N ARG A 90 -7.43 46.96 -38.47
CA ARG A 90 -6.81 47.34 -39.74
C ARG A 90 -7.44 46.51 -40.85
N LYS A 91 -7.95 47.20 -41.90
CA LYS A 91 -8.49 46.57 -43.09
C LYS A 91 -7.35 45.94 -43.88
N ILE A 92 -7.20 44.64 -43.80
CA ILE A 92 -6.22 43.86 -44.52
C ILE A 92 -6.85 43.42 -45.84
N GLY A 93 -6.14 43.65 -46.97
CA GLY A 93 -6.59 43.29 -48.33
C GLY A 93 -6.84 41.79 -48.50
N ARG A 94 -7.70 41.41 -49.45
CA ARG A 94 -8.13 40.01 -49.68
C ARG A 94 -6.96 39.01 -49.78
N TRP A 95 -5.88 39.41 -50.44
CA TRP A 95 -4.70 38.56 -50.62
C TRP A 95 -3.92 38.30 -49.31
N ALA A 96 -3.79 39.30 -48.44
CA ALA A 96 -3.16 39.14 -47.16
C ALA A 96 -3.94 38.20 -46.20
N ARG A 97 -5.26 38.08 -46.36
CA ARG A 97 -6.09 37.13 -45.59
C ARG A 97 -5.89 35.68 -46.03
N VAL A 98 -5.63 35.43 -47.30
CA VAL A 98 -5.35 34.08 -47.83
C VAL A 98 -3.96 33.62 -47.33
N CYS A 99 -2.95 34.48 -47.41
CA CYS A 99 -1.61 34.16 -46.90
C CYS A 99 -1.59 33.97 -45.35
N ALA A 100 -2.34 34.80 -44.60
CA ALA A 100 -2.47 34.66 -43.14
C ALA A 100 -3.19 33.36 -42.75
N ALA A 101 -4.21 32.95 -43.52
CA ALA A 101 -4.91 31.67 -43.28
C ALA A 101 -4.01 30.46 -43.53
N SER A 102 -3.16 30.50 -44.57
CA SER A 102 -2.23 29.43 -44.89
C SER A 102 -1.14 29.28 -43.79
N VAL A 103 -0.61 30.40 -43.31
CA VAL A 103 0.37 30.42 -42.20
C VAL A 103 -0.29 29.99 -40.90
N ALA A 104 -1.52 30.39 -40.61
CA ALA A 104 -2.25 29.95 -39.43
C ALA A 104 -2.54 28.44 -39.47
N ILE A 105 -2.90 27.88 -40.64
CA ILE A 105 -3.11 26.43 -40.79
C ILE A 105 -1.80 25.66 -40.61
N LEU A 106 -0.66 26.16 -41.12
CA LEU A 106 0.63 25.54 -40.91
C LEU A 106 1.09 25.64 -39.46
N LEU A 107 0.87 26.77 -38.79
CA LEU A 107 1.18 26.93 -37.36
C LEU A 107 0.23 26.10 -36.47
N CYS A 108 -1.06 26.06 -36.79
CA CYS A 108 -2.00 25.19 -36.08
C CYS A 108 -1.73 23.71 -36.37
N GLY A 109 -1.40 23.33 -37.59
CA GLY A 109 -0.97 22.00 -37.98
C GLY A 109 0.34 21.60 -37.30
N GLY A 110 1.30 22.51 -37.22
CA GLY A 110 2.56 22.34 -36.51
C GLY A 110 2.36 22.26 -34.98
N MET A 111 1.46 23.10 -34.42
CA MET A 111 1.09 22.97 -33.01
C MET A 111 0.33 21.67 -32.70
N VAL A 112 -0.64 21.32 -33.55
CA VAL A 112 -1.36 20.04 -33.41
C VAL A 112 -0.41 18.87 -33.55
N TRP A 113 0.55 18.93 -34.48
CA TRP A 113 1.61 17.90 -34.55
C TRP A 113 2.54 17.94 -33.35
N HIS A 114 2.92 19.10 -32.86
CA HIS A 114 3.78 19.23 -31.68
C HIS A 114 3.05 18.85 -30.39
N PHE A 115 1.76 19.13 -30.25
CA PHE A 115 0.96 18.78 -29.06
C PHE A 115 0.26 17.41 -29.17
N TRP A 116 -0.07 16.93 -30.36
CA TRP A 116 -0.57 15.57 -30.61
C TRP A 116 0.51 14.60 -31.05
N GLY A 117 1.59 15.06 -31.63
CA GLY A 117 2.83 14.31 -31.82
C GLY A 117 3.75 14.36 -30.61
N GLY A 118 3.27 14.86 -29.47
CA GLY A 118 3.87 14.60 -28.18
C GLY A 118 3.90 13.08 -28.05
N GLN A 119 5.08 12.52 -28.26
CA GLN A 119 5.37 11.13 -28.01
C GLN A 119 4.66 10.74 -26.72
N GLU A 120 3.59 9.95 -26.84
CA GLU A 120 3.36 8.96 -25.81
C GLU A 120 4.72 8.32 -25.64
N ARG A 121 5.32 8.53 -24.48
CA ARG A 121 6.54 7.82 -24.11
C ARG A 121 6.10 6.37 -24.03
N ASP A 122 6.10 5.71 -25.17
CA ASP A 122 5.85 4.28 -25.28
C ASP A 122 6.93 3.62 -24.43
N MET A 123 6.61 3.39 -23.17
CA MET A 123 7.33 2.37 -22.42
C MET A 123 7.10 1.08 -23.20
N LYS A 124 8.10 0.65 -23.94
CA LYS A 124 8.04 -0.62 -24.65
C LYS A 124 8.01 -1.74 -23.62
N TYR A 125 6.80 -2.08 -23.18
CA TYR A 125 6.56 -3.31 -22.48
C TYR A 125 6.58 -4.43 -23.50
N ALA A 126 7.72 -5.10 -23.63
CA ALA A 126 7.88 -6.25 -24.51
C ALA A 126 7.33 -7.53 -23.86
N SER A 127 6.46 -7.43 -22.87
CA SER A 127 5.88 -8.59 -22.20
C SER A 127 4.75 -9.18 -23.00
N SER A 128 4.87 -10.45 -23.34
CA SER A 128 3.80 -11.26 -23.95
C SER A 128 2.72 -11.67 -22.94
N LEU A 129 2.96 -11.55 -21.64
CA LEU A 129 2.02 -11.91 -20.57
C LEU A 129 1.92 -10.75 -19.55
N PRO A 130 0.70 -10.39 -19.09
CA PRO A 130 0.52 -9.39 -18.06
C PRO A 130 1.19 -9.87 -16.77
N ILE A 131 1.95 -8.97 -16.13
CA ILE A 131 2.47 -9.23 -14.79
C ILE A 131 1.36 -8.97 -13.80
N GLU A 132 0.86 -10.03 -13.20
CA GLU A 132 -0.14 -9.93 -12.16
C GLU A 132 0.48 -9.37 -10.87
N TYR A 133 -0.28 -8.52 -10.17
CA TYR A 133 0.03 -8.11 -8.82
C TYR A 133 -0.08 -9.29 -7.84
N GLY A 134 0.48 -9.13 -6.66
CA GLY A 134 0.45 -10.16 -5.62
C GLY A 134 -0.98 -10.47 -5.16
N ARG A 135 -1.14 -11.66 -4.61
CA ARG A 135 -2.43 -12.15 -4.08
C ARG A 135 -2.21 -12.99 -2.84
N SER A 136 -3.29 -13.31 -2.12
CA SER A 136 -3.21 -14.21 -0.98
C SER A 136 -2.83 -15.62 -1.43
N LYS A 137 -1.59 -16.04 -1.08
CA LYS A 137 -1.03 -17.38 -1.34
C LYS A 137 0.11 -17.68 -0.38
N ALA A 138 0.15 -18.91 0.09
CA ALA A 138 1.19 -19.40 0.98
C ALA A 138 1.45 -20.90 0.78
N MET A 139 2.55 -21.40 1.31
CA MET A 139 2.89 -22.81 1.42
C MET A 139 3.09 -23.14 2.89
N LEU A 140 2.30 -24.07 3.41
CA LEU A 140 2.44 -24.58 4.77
C LEU A 140 3.22 -25.88 4.73
N PHE A 141 4.32 -25.93 5.47
CA PHE A 141 5.13 -27.13 5.67
C PHE A 141 4.89 -27.63 7.10
N LEU A 142 4.40 -28.83 7.21
CA LEU A 142 4.21 -29.52 8.48
C LEU A 142 5.51 -30.20 8.94
N GLU A 143 5.65 -30.49 10.23
CA GLU A 143 6.80 -31.24 10.78
C GLU A 143 6.93 -32.64 10.15
N SER A 144 5.81 -33.22 9.71
CA SER A 144 5.79 -34.50 8.95
C SER A 144 6.49 -34.44 7.59
N GLY A 145 6.83 -33.24 7.09
CA GLY A 145 7.36 -33.00 5.74
C GLY A 145 6.28 -32.82 4.69
N GLU A 146 5.00 -32.90 5.05
CA GLU A 146 3.90 -32.60 4.12
C GLU A 146 3.86 -31.11 3.79
N MET A 147 3.61 -30.79 2.49
CA MET A 147 3.47 -29.42 2.01
C MET A 147 2.06 -29.19 1.51
N ILE A 148 1.41 -28.13 2.01
CA ILE A 148 0.04 -27.75 1.69
C ILE A 148 0.05 -26.37 1.04
N GLN A 149 -0.50 -26.25 -0.18
CA GLN A 149 -0.67 -24.97 -0.84
C GLN A 149 -1.96 -24.28 -0.37
N LEU A 150 -1.83 -23.03 0.05
CA LEU A 150 -2.91 -22.17 0.53
C LEU A 150 -3.10 -21.03 -0.49
N GLU A 151 -4.30 -20.94 -1.08
CA GLU A 151 -4.62 -19.92 -2.09
C GLU A 151 -5.97 -19.26 -1.79
N ALA A 152 -6.13 -18.01 -2.22
CA ALA A 152 -7.39 -17.28 -2.12
C ALA A 152 -8.53 -18.04 -2.82
N GLY A 153 -9.71 -18.08 -2.17
CA GLY A 153 -10.91 -18.69 -2.73
C GLY A 153 -10.99 -20.22 -2.58
N ARG A 154 -9.97 -20.88 -2.08
CA ARG A 154 -10.03 -22.28 -1.68
C ARG A 154 -10.20 -22.37 -0.16
N GLU A 155 -11.44 -22.37 0.29
CA GLU A 155 -11.74 -22.80 1.66
C GLU A 155 -11.43 -24.30 1.75
N THR A 156 -10.34 -24.62 2.40
CA THR A 156 -9.96 -25.99 2.69
C THR A 156 -10.01 -26.14 4.19
N ILE A 157 -11.03 -26.86 4.68
CA ILE A 157 -10.96 -27.41 6.04
C ILE A 157 -9.89 -28.50 5.93
N ILE A 158 -8.69 -28.17 6.36
CA ILE A 158 -7.61 -29.16 6.44
C ILE A 158 -7.94 -29.97 7.70
N ARG A 159 -8.71 -31.03 7.48
CA ARG A 159 -9.02 -31.97 8.54
C ARG A 159 -7.74 -32.72 8.91
N GLU A 160 -7.50 -32.70 10.23
CA GLU A 160 -6.85 -33.78 10.97
C GLU A 160 -5.89 -34.68 10.17
N VAL A 161 -4.71 -34.21 9.87
CA VAL A 161 -3.58 -35.10 9.79
C VAL A 161 -3.09 -35.26 11.23
N LYS A 162 -3.42 -36.38 11.88
CA LYS A 162 -3.06 -36.71 13.26
C LYS A 162 -3.65 -35.87 14.40
N GLY A 163 -4.84 -35.31 14.24
CA GLY A 163 -5.55 -34.63 15.35
C GLY A 163 -5.27 -33.14 15.48
N GLU A 164 -4.72 -32.47 14.48
CA GLU A 164 -4.58 -31.04 14.44
C GLU A 164 -5.78 -30.40 13.72
N ASN A 165 -6.34 -29.39 14.34
CA ASN A 165 -7.47 -28.63 13.76
C ASN A 165 -6.97 -27.24 13.35
N PHE A 166 -6.65 -27.07 12.07
CA PHE A 166 -6.49 -25.75 11.50
C PHE A 166 -7.43 -25.55 10.30
N VAL A 167 -7.94 -24.35 10.19
CA VAL A 167 -8.91 -23.95 9.15
C VAL A 167 -8.26 -22.92 8.24
N ASN A 168 -8.16 -23.25 6.96
CA ASN A 168 -7.81 -22.29 5.92
C ASN A 168 -9.09 -21.66 5.36
N THR A 169 -9.28 -20.35 5.52
CA THR A 169 -10.39 -19.59 4.96
C THR A 169 -10.07 -18.93 3.63
N GLY A 170 -9.01 -19.40 2.93
CA GLY A 170 -8.55 -18.87 1.64
C GLY A 170 -7.60 -17.66 1.74
N SER A 171 -7.65 -16.89 2.79
CA SER A 171 -6.71 -15.78 3.06
C SER A 171 -6.13 -15.81 4.47
N LYS A 172 -6.63 -16.72 5.32
CA LYS A 172 -6.24 -16.81 6.73
C LYS A 172 -6.18 -18.27 7.16
N LEU A 173 -5.08 -18.63 7.84
CA LEU A 173 -4.91 -19.88 8.53
C LEU A 173 -5.16 -19.68 10.03
N VAL A 174 -6.05 -20.47 10.62
CA VAL A 174 -6.45 -20.35 12.02
C VAL A 174 -6.20 -21.67 12.73
N TYR A 175 -5.43 -21.65 13.81
CA TYR A 175 -5.27 -22.78 14.71
C TYR A 175 -6.32 -22.75 15.82
N SER A 176 -6.87 -23.90 16.18
CA SER A 176 -7.79 -24.04 17.32
C SER A 176 -7.14 -24.83 18.44
N ASP A 177 -7.27 -24.32 19.65
CA ASP A 177 -6.66 -24.86 20.89
C ASP A 177 -7.51 -26.04 21.46
N THR A 178 -7.71 -27.12 20.68
CA THR A 178 -8.66 -28.19 21.07
C THR A 178 -8.06 -29.57 21.27
N VAL A 179 -6.74 -29.71 21.43
CA VAL A 179 -6.12 -31.04 21.51
C VAL A 179 -5.44 -31.30 22.85
N GLU A 180 -5.92 -32.35 23.54
CA GLU A 180 -5.29 -32.92 24.72
C GLU A 180 -3.91 -33.51 24.40
N GLU A 181 -2.93 -33.23 25.28
CA GLU A 181 -1.59 -33.81 25.42
C GLU A 181 -0.99 -34.54 24.21
N LYS A 182 -0.46 -33.76 23.24
CA LYS A 182 0.48 -34.29 22.26
C LYS A 182 1.77 -33.47 22.30
N ASN A 183 2.83 -34.01 21.73
CA ASN A 183 4.08 -33.30 21.50
C ASN A 183 3.80 -32.03 20.68
N VAL A 184 4.49 -30.93 20.96
CA VAL A 184 4.45 -29.70 20.16
C VAL A 184 5.01 -30.00 18.79
N GLU A 185 4.25 -29.69 17.74
CA GLU A 185 4.70 -29.81 16.35
C GLU A 185 5.08 -28.43 15.81
N TRP A 186 6.17 -28.38 15.05
CA TRP A 186 6.67 -27.15 14.49
C TRP A 186 6.33 -27.04 12.99
N HIS A 187 5.70 -25.96 12.62
CA HIS A 187 5.28 -25.70 11.25
C HIS A 187 6.03 -24.52 10.65
N THR A 188 6.09 -24.47 9.33
CA THR A 188 6.64 -23.34 8.60
C THR A 188 5.63 -22.85 7.60
N LEU A 189 5.24 -21.58 7.70
CA LEU A 189 4.44 -20.90 6.67
C LEU A 189 5.37 -20.04 5.83
N GLN A 190 5.46 -20.34 4.55
CA GLN A 190 6.27 -19.62 3.58
C GLN A 190 5.37 -18.88 2.60
N ILE A 191 5.63 -17.58 2.47
CA ILE A 191 4.96 -16.68 1.53
C ILE A 191 5.89 -16.49 0.33
N PRO A 192 5.51 -16.94 -0.87
CA PRO A 192 6.33 -16.72 -2.05
C PRO A 192 6.29 -15.26 -2.49
N ARG A 193 7.17 -14.86 -3.40
CA ARG A 193 7.09 -13.57 -4.08
C ARG A 193 5.74 -13.41 -4.75
N GLY A 194 5.16 -12.23 -4.71
CA GLY A 194 3.79 -11.97 -5.15
C GLY A 194 2.75 -12.64 -4.24
N GLY A 195 3.07 -12.90 -2.99
CA GLY A 195 2.17 -13.44 -1.99
C GLY A 195 1.99 -12.52 -0.79
N GLU A 196 0.92 -12.75 -0.06
CA GLU A 196 0.69 -12.28 1.30
C GLU A 196 -0.26 -13.26 1.98
N PHE A 197 -0.20 -13.37 3.30
CA PHE A 197 -1.10 -14.27 4.00
C PHE A 197 -1.26 -13.89 5.48
N VAL A 198 -2.39 -14.24 6.07
CA VAL A 198 -2.67 -14.01 7.50
C VAL A 198 -2.63 -15.34 8.25
N LEU A 199 -1.84 -15.38 9.32
CA LEU A 199 -1.73 -16.50 10.26
C LEU A 199 -2.32 -16.09 11.61
N CYS A 200 -3.23 -16.91 12.14
CA CYS A 200 -3.73 -16.76 13.50
C CYS A 200 -3.15 -17.91 14.32
N LEU A 201 -2.25 -17.60 15.23
CA LEU A 201 -1.60 -18.56 16.12
C LEU A 201 -2.56 -19.04 17.22
N ALA A 202 -2.23 -20.15 17.87
CA ALA A 202 -3.06 -20.77 18.90
C ALA A 202 -3.34 -19.89 20.12
N ASP A 203 -2.45 -18.93 20.43
CA ASP A 203 -2.64 -17.95 21.51
C ASP A 203 -3.55 -16.76 21.10
N GLY A 204 -4.08 -16.75 19.87
CA GLY A 204 -4.88 -15.66 19.31
C GLY A 204 -4.05 -14.52 18.72
N THR A 205 -2.73 -14.61 18.70
CA THR A 205 -1.85 -13.65 17.99
C THR A 205 -2.12 -13.71 16.50
N VAL A 206 -2.30 -12.56 15.86
CA VAL A 206 -2.48 -12.43 14.42
C VAL A 206 -1.19 -11.94 13.79
N VAL A 207 -0.73 -12.63 12.76
CA VAL A 207 0.49 -12.30 12.01
C VAL A 207 0.11 -12.14 10.54
N THR A 208 0.23 -10.92 10.01
CA THR A 208 0.13 -10.68 8.58
C THR A 208 1.53 -10.76 7.98
N LEU A 209 1.76 -11.67 7.04
CA LEU A 209 3.06 -11.88 6.40
C LEU A 209 3.08 -11.25 5.01
N ASN A 210 4.15 -10.53 4.72
CA ASN A 210 4.39 -9.89 3.42
C ASN A 210 5.04 -10.87 2.43
N ALA A 211 5.15 -10.45 1.16
CA ALA A 211 5.79 -11.22 0.11
C ALA A 211 7.24 -11.60 0.45
N ASP A 212 7.65 -12.80 0.04
CA ASP A 212 8.99 -13.34 0.25
C ASP A 212 9.37 -13.48 1.74
N SER A 213 8.39 -13.93 2.56
CA SER A 213 8.55 -14.08 4.00
C SER A 213 8.29 -15.52 4.44
N LYS A 214 8.86 -15.87 5.59
CA LYS A 214 8.75 -17.21 6.16
C LYS A 214 8.68 -17.10 7.67
N ILE A 215 7.70 -17.76 8.29
CA ILE A 215 7.58 -17.87 9.74
C ILE A 215 7.61 -19.33 10.16
N HIS A 216 8.41 -19.63 11.17
CA HIS A 216 8.48 -20.95 11.82
C HIS A 216 7.91 -20.83 13.23
N TYR A 217 6.91 -21.63 13.55
CA TYR A 217 6.10 -21.49 14.76
C TYR A 217 5.59 -22.85 15.25
N PRO A 218 5.30 -23.02 16.55
CA PRO A 218 4.70 -24.22 17.08
C PRO A 218 3.17 -24.21 16.86
N ASP A 219 2.58 -25.38 16.73
CA ASP A 219 1.12 -25.58 16.69
C ASP A 219 0.42 -24.98 17.95
N ARG A 220 1.12 -24.99 19.09
CA ARG A 220 0.70 -24.42 20.37
C ARG A 220 1.89 -23.99 21.20
N PHE A 221 1.69 -23.02 22.07
CA PHE A 221 2.74 -22.52 22.97
C PHE A 221 2.70 -23.22 24.31
N ILE A 222 3.78 -23.93 24.65
CA ILE A 222 3.98 -24.54 25.95
C ILE A 222 5.15 -23.85 26.66
N GLY A 223 5.15 -23.87 28.00
CA GLY A 223 6.21 -23.27 28.84
C GLY A 223 5.98 -21.76 29.08
N ASN A 224 7.09 -21.07 29.40
CA ASN A 224 7.06 -19.70 29.94
C ASN A 224 7.18 -18.61 28.83
N GLU A 225 7.37 -18.99 27.59
CA GLU A 225 7.53 -18.07 26.45
C GLU A 225 6.72 -18.57 25.25
N ARG A 226 6.28 -17.63 24.39
CA ARG A 226 5.65 -17.87 23.11
C ARG A 226 6.64 -17.50 22.00
N GLN A 227 7.36 -18.48 21.48
CA GLN A 227 8.45 -18.22 20.53
C GLN A 227 8.07 -18.59 19.12
N VAL A 228 8.43 -17.71 18.17
CA VAL A 228 8.39 -17.93 16.72
C VAL A 228 9.70 -17.43 16.10
N SER A 229 9.99 -17.84 14.85
CA SER A 229 11.12 -17.31 14.09
C SER A 229 10.63 -16.71 12.77
N LEU A 230 11.16 -15.54 12.39
CA LEU A 230 10.79 -14.81 11.16
C LEU A 230 12.02 -14.58 10.29
N GLU A 231 11.84 -14.81 8.99
CA GLU A 231 12.67 -14.31 7.91
C GLU A 231 11.75 -13.57 6.93
N GLY A 232 12.08 -12.33 6.54
CA GLY A 232 11.22 -11.49 5.73
C GLY A 232 10.51 -10.40 6.52
N GLU A 233 9.26 -10.07 6.19
CA GLU A 233 8.51 -8.99 6.84
C GLU A 233 7.14 -9.47 7.30
N ALA A 234 6.80 -9.12 8.55
CA ALA A 234 5.49 -9.40 9.12
C ALA A 234 5.00 -8.29 10.06
N PHE A 235 3.70 -8.07 10.04
CA PHE A 235 3.00 -7.27 11.03
C PHE A 235 2.38 -8.17 12.08
N PHE A 236 2.71 -7.93 13.34
CA PHE A 236 2.26 -8.70 14.48
C PHE A 236 1.23 -7.92 15.29
N GLU A 237 0.08 -8.55 15.56
CA GLU A 237 -0.90 -8.14 16.56
C GLU A 237 -0.91 -9.19 17.67
N VAL A 238 -0.01 -9.02 18.62
CA VAL A 238 0.23 -10.04 19.65
C VAL A 238 -0.83 -10.01 20.72
N ALA A 239 -1.42 -11.17 21.00
CA ALA A 239 -2.36 -11.38 22.10
C ALA A 239 -1.71 -11.02 23.44
N LYS A 240 -2.45 -10.30 24.30
CA LYS A 240 -1.94 -9.82 25.59
C LYS A 240 -1.79 -10.98 26.58
N ASP A 241 -0.57 -11.26 26.98
CA ASP A 241 -0.22 -12.20 28.04
C ASP A 241 1.01 -11.67 28.78
N SER A 242 0.80 -11.17 30.01
CA SER A 242 1.86 -10.58 30.83
C SER A 242 2.74 -11.62 31.53
N LEU A 243 2.32 -12.88 31.55
CA LEU A 243 3.04 -13.96 32.20
C LEU A 243 3.98 -14.71 31.25
N ARG A 244 3.61 -14.76 29.97
CA ARG A 244 4.39 -15.44 28.94
C ARG A 244 4.71 -14.46 27.81
N PRO A 245 5.93 -13.91 27.77
CA PRO A 245 6.34 -13.02 26.68
C PRO A 245 6.27 -13.73 25.33
N PHE A 246 5.94 -12.96 24.30
CA PHE A 246 6.02 -13.39 22.91
C PHE A 246 7.37 -12.97 22.35
N VAL A 247 8.10 -13.91 21.78
CA VAL A 247 9.46 -13.70 21.28
C VAL A 247 9.53 -14.02 19.80
N VAL A 248 9.92 -13.05 18.98
CA VAL A 248 10.22 -13.27 17.57
C VAL A 248 11.72 -13.31 17.38
N LYS A 249 12.24 -14.47 16.97
CA LYS A 249 13.64 -14.68 16.62
C LYS A 249 13.87 -14.34 15.16
N THR A 250 14.94 -13.64 14.85
CA THR A 250 15.43 -13.43 13.48
C THR A 250 16.91 -13.83 13.36
N ASN A 251 17.46 -13.73 12.17
CA ASN A 251 18.91 -13.90 11.98
C ASN A 251 19.67 -12.60 12.33
N GLY A 252 19.49 -12.08 13.53
CA GLY A 252 20.15 -10.86 13.99
C GLY A 252 19.54 -10.38 15.28
N ILE A 253 18.40 -9.73 15.25
CA ILE A 253 17.72 -9.22 16.44
C ILE A 253 16.66 -10.18 16.96
N ASP A 254 16.45 -10.15 18.25
CA ASP A 254 15.30 -10.77 18.92
C ASP A 254 14.32 -9.68 19.35
N VAL A 255 13.03 -9.92 19.15
CA VAL A 255 11.98 -8.99 19.55
C VAL A 255 11.08 -9.62 20.60
N ARG A 256 10.99 -9.00 21.79
CA ARG A 256 10.20 -9.50 22.93
C ARG A 256 9.06 -8.53 23.26
N VAL A 257 7.84 -9.06 23.43
CA VAL A 257 6.65 -8.26 23.72
C VAL A 257 5.67 -9.00 24.64
N LEU A 258 4.71 -8.27 25.27
CA LEU A 258 3.68 -8.84 26.14
C LEU A 258 2.26 -8.69 25.60
N GLY A 259 2.07 -7.93 24.48
CA GLY A 259 0.74 -7.64 23.91
C GLY A 259 0.76 -6.34 23.14
N THR A 260 1.26 -6.39 21.93
CA THR A 260 1.80 -5.25 21.17
C THR A 260 1.42 -5.38 19.72
N ALA A 261 1.26 -4.25 19.02
CA ALA A 261 1.16 -4.19 17.56
C ALA A 261 2.41 -3.53 16.99
N PHE A 262 3.15 -4.26 16.14
CA PHE A 262 4.42 -3.80 15.56
C PHE A 262 4.68 -4.45 14.20
N ASN A 263 5.47 -3.76 13.36
CA ASN A 263 6.02 -4.32 12.12
C ASN A 263 7.47 -4.75 12.35
N LEU A 264 7.82 -5.92 11.87
CA LEU A 264 9.19 -6.45 11.87
C LEU A 264 9.61 -6.79 10.45
N LYS A 265 10.66 -6.13 9.96
CA LYS A 265 11.31 -6.36 8.67
C LYS A 265 12.68 -6.98 8.92
N ALA A 266 12.89 -8.21 8.46
CA ALA A 266 14.11 -8.99 8.66
C ALA A 266 14.45 -9.82 7.41
N TYR A 267 14.46 -9.17 6.22
CA TYR A 267 14.96 -9.80 4.99
C TYR A 267 16.48 -9.98 5.07
N PRO A 268 17.05 -11.09 4.55
CA PRO A 268 18.48 -11.43 4.69
C PRO A 268 19.45 -10.33 4.20
N ASP A 269 19.09 -9.65 3.12
CA ASP A 269 19.96 -8.67 2.44
C ASP A 269 19.58 -7.21 2.75
N GLU A 270 18.82 -6.99 3.83
CA GLU A 270 18.35 -5.66 4.23
C GLU A 270 18.63 -5.42 5.72
N HIS A 271 18.72 -4.14 6.11
CA HIS A 271 18.78 -3.78 7.51
C HIS A 271 17.48 -4.21 8.22
N GLN A 272 17.65 -4.89 9.35
CA GLN A 272 16.50 -5.31 10.15
C GLN A 272 15.90 -4.12 10.86
N GLN A 273 14.57 -4.02 10.84
CA GLN A 273 13.83 -2.88 11.38
C GLN A 273 12.62 -3.38 12.19
N THR A 274 12.42 -2.78 13.36
CA THR A 274 11.22 -2.98 14.15
C THR A 274 10.53 -1.65 14.38
N THR A 275 9.28 -1.50 13.92
CA THR A 275 8.48 -0.27 14.05
C THR A 275 7.32 -0.53 14.99
N LEU A 276 7.23 0.23 16.07
CA LEU A 276 6.20 0.06 17.10
C LEU A 276 4.99 0.95 16.84
N VAL A 277 3.81 0.30 16.73
CA VAL A 277 2.51 0.99 16.56
C VAL A 277 1.80 1.18 17.90
N ARG A 278 1.74 0.14 18.73
CA ARG A 278 1.02 0.17 20.02
C ARG A 278 1.64 -0.81 21.01
N GLY A 279 1.75 -0.41 22.27
CA GLY A 279 2.27 -1.22 23.35
C GLY A 279 3.72 -0.88 23.67
N ALA A 280 4.55 -1.89 23.91
CA ALA A 280 5.99 -1.77 24.15
C ALA A 280 6.72 -2.94 23.49
N VAL A 281 7.89 -2.68 22.93
CA VAL A 281 8.74 -3.68 22.29
C VAL A 281 10.14 -3.59 22.88
N GLU A 282 10.66 -4.72 23.35
CA GLU A 282 12.06 -4.88 23.72
C GLU A 282 12.80 -5.54 22.56
N VAL A 283 13.82 -4.87 22.03
CA VAL A 283 14.69 -5.39 20.96
C VAL A 283 16.04 -5.72 21.53
N LEU A 284 16.50 -6.92 21.25
CA LEU A 284 17.74 -7.50 21.78
C LEU A 284 18.68 -7.81 20.62
N LEU A 285 19.95 -7.40 20.75
CA LEU A 285 21.02 -7.73 19.82
C LEU A 285 22.30 -8.02 20.62
N ASP A 286 22.72 -9.27 20.67
CA ASP A 286 23.85 -9.72 21.50
C ASP A 286 23.69 -9.28 22.98
N LYS A 287 24.45 -8.27 23.40
CA LYS A 287 24.39 -7.65 24.72
C LYS A 287 23.66 -6.32 24.78
N GLN A 288 23.22 -5.83 23.64
CA GLN A 288 22.46 -4.59 23.54
C GLN A 288 20.97 -4.86 23.73
N GLN A 289 20.29 -3.94 24.36
CA GLN A 289 18.87 -4.02 24.63
C GLN A 289 18.27 -2.62 24.51
N VAL A 290 17.18 -2.50 23.77
CA VAL A 290 16.45 -1.25 23.57
C VAL A 290 14.96 -1.47 23.78
N LEU A 291 14.32 -0.56 24.52
CA LEU A 291 12.88 -0.53 24.69
C LEU A 291 12.29 0.56 23.79
N LEU A 292 11.37 0.18 22.90
CA LEU A 292 10.65 1.11 22.01
C LEU A 292 9.33 1.55 22.62
N HIS A 293 8.96 2.80 22.32
CA HIS A 293 7.66 3.40 22.58
C HIS A 293 6.88 3.58 21.27
N PRO A 294 5.54 3.74 21.30
CA PRO A 294 4.75 3.93 20.09
C PRO A 294 5.24 5.10 19.24
N GLY A 295 5.39 4.86 17.92
CA GLY A 295 5.97 5.83 16.98
C GLY A 295 7.48 5.75 16.85
N GLU A 296 8.16 4.87 17.59
CA GLU A 296 9.59 4.64 17.44
C GLU A 296 9.87 3.43 16.54
N GLN A 297 10.98 3.53 15.83
CA GLN A 297 11.57 2.46 15.04
C GLN A 297 13.01 2.23 15.49
N VAL A 298 13.41 0.98 15.59
CA VAL A 298 14.81 0.60 15.67
C VAL A 298 15.26 -0.02 14.37
N THR A 299 16.44 0.40 13.89
CA THR A 299 17.13 -0.20 12.75
C THR A 299 18.46 -0.78 13.22
N CYS A 300 18.74 -2.03 12.85
CA CYS A 300 20.01 -2.67 13.09
C CYS A 300 20.97 -2.40 11.92
N ILE A 301 22.02 -1.61 12.16
CA ILE A 301 23.05 -1.26 11.19
C ILE A 301 24.42 -1.61 11.79
N ASP A 302 25.21 -2.41 11.10
CA ASP A 302 26.56 -2.80 11.53
C ASP A 302 26.65 -3.31 12.98
N LYS A 303 25.63 -4.07 13.41
CA LYS A 303 25.44 -4.57 14.78
C LYS A 303 25.24 -3.50 15.84
N GLU A 304 24.74 -2.35 15.45
CA GLU A 304 24.28 -1.31 16.36
C GLU A 304 22.76 -1.11 16.21
N LEU A 305 22.08 -0.85 17.34
CA LEU A 305 20.66 -0.56 17.40
C LEU A 305 20.45 0.96 17.39
N ILE A 306 19.97 1.50 16.28
CA ILE A 306 19.66 2.93 16.09
C ILE A 306 18.17 3.13 16.24
N VAL A 307 17.75 3.97 17.20
CA VAL A 307 16.34 4.30 17.45
C VAL A 307 16.01 5.67 16.93
N GLU A 308 14.90 5.76 16.20
CA GLU A 308 14.39 7.00 15.64
C GLU A 308 12.87 7.12 15.84
N GLN A 309 12.40 8.36 16.01
CA GLN A 309 10.97 8.66 15.97
C GLN A 309 10.52 8.72 14.51
N VAL A 310 9.50 7.96 14.14
CA VAL A 310 9.03 7.85 12.75
C VAL A 310 7.51 8.00 12.62
N ASP A 311 7.04 8.40 11.44
CA ASP A 311 5.66 8.13 11.06
C ASP A 311 5.51 6.62 10.76
N VAL A 312 4.67 5.95 11.50
CA VAL A 312 4.50 4.50 11.35
C VAL A 312 3.79 4.09 10.06
N ARG A 313 3.04 5.02 9.43
CA ARG A 313 2.19 4.73 8.26
C ARG A 313 2.94 4.12 7.07
N PRO A 314 4.11 4.60 6.65
CA PRO A 314 4.85 4.00 5.54
C PRO A 314 5.27 2.54 5.80
N TYR A 315 5.48 2.18 7.06
CA TYR A 315 5.97 0.85 7.45
C TYR A 315 4.86 -0.20 7.62
N ILE A 316 3.60 0.23 7.72
CA ILE A 316 2.46 -0.67 7.92
C ILE A 316 1.42 -0.61 6.81
N ALA A 317 1.51 0.35 5.87
CA ALA A 317 0.53 0.57 4.82
C ALA A 317 0.35 -0.63 3.87
N TRP A 318 1.40 -1.45 3.74
CA TRP A 318 1.39 -2.63 2.88
C TRP A 318 0.32 -3.65 3.28
N LYS A 319 0.00 -3.77 4.57
CA LYS A 319 -1.09 -4.64 5.07
C LYS A 319 -2.49 -4.06 4.83
N ASP A 320 -2.57 -2.76 4.53
CA ASP A 320 -3.80 -2.02 4.23
C ASP A 320 -3.90 -1.70 2.72
N ASP A 321 -3.36 -2.58 1.87
CA ASP A 321 -3.43 -2.57 0.41
C ASP A 321 -2.78 -1.34 -0.25
N ARG A 322 -1.75 -0.75 0.37
CA ARG A 322 -1.08 0.44 -0.14
C ARG A 322 0.44 0.34 -0.06
N PHE A 323 1.08 0.94 -1.05
CA PHE A 323 2.49 1.34 -0.97
C PHE A 323 2.54 2.80 -0.57
N VAL A 324 3.09 3.09 0.59
CA VAL A 324 3.37 4.45 1.05
C VAL A 324 4.88 4.60 1.16
N PHE A 325 5.40 5.56 0.42
CA PHE A 325 6.81 5.93 0.42
C PHE A 325 6.94 7.33 0.99
N GLU A 326 7.83 7.55 1.91
CA GLU A 326 8.11 8.85 2.50
C GLU A 326 9.61 9.10 2.49
N ASN A 327 10.07 9.92 1.53
CA ASN A 327 11.49 10.20 1.31
C ASN A 327 12.35 8.91 1.24
N GLU A 328 11.78 7.85 0.63
CA GLU A 328 12.37 6.51 0.59
C GLU A 328 13.34 6.38 -0.58
N PRO A 329 14.53 5.76 -0.41
CA PRO A 329 15.47 5.49 -1.49
C PRO A 329 14.80 4.66 -2.59
N LEU A 330 15.12 4.97 -3.86
CA LEU A 330 14.58 4.23 -5.00
C LEU A 330 14.89 2.73 -4.92
N GLU A 331 16.04 2.37 -4.42
CA GLU A 331 16.42 0.98 -4.22
C GLU A 331 15.41 0.23 -3.33
N ASP A 332 15.01 0.83 -2.20
CA ASP A 332 14.06 0.22 -1.27
C ASP A 332 12.64 0.16 -1.87
N VAL A 333 12.24 1.22 -2.60
CA VAL A 333 10.99 1.22 -3.38
C VAL A 333 10.98 0.06 -4.37
N LEU A 334 12.05 -0.11 -5.14
CA LEU A 334 12.16 -1.17 -6.14
C LEU A 334 12.20 -2.56 -5.52
N LYS A 335 12.86 -2.77 -4.38
CA LYS A 335 12.82 -4.04 -3.63
C LYS A 335 11.41 -4.42 -3.20
N LYS A 336 10.58 -3.46 -2.76
CA LYS A 336 9.16 -3.70 -2.43
C LYS A 336 8.37 -4.12 -3.68
N LEU A 337 8.55 -3.44 -4.81
CA LEU A 337 7.89 -3.78 -6.06
C LEU A 337 8.37 -5.14 -6.60
N GLU A 338 9.66 -5.40 -6.51
CA GLU A 338 10.28 -6.66 -6.93
C GLU A 338 9.64 -7.86 -6.22
N ARG A 339 9.45 -7.77 -4.90
CA ARG A 339 8.79 -8.83 -4.12
C ARG A 339 7.30 -8.96 -4.47
N TRP A 340 6.58 -7.84 -4.56
CA TRP A 340 5.13 -7.87 -4.75
C TRP A 340 4.70 -8.31 -6.15
N TYR A 341 5.40 -7.85 -7.18
CA TYR A 341 5.11 -8.21 -8.58
C TYR A 341 5.87 -9.47 -9.04
N ASN A 342 6.70 -10.05 -8.18
CA ASN A 342 7.56 -11.18 -8.52
C ASN A 342 8.36 -10.92 -9.81
N ILE A 343 9.04 -9.80 -9.86
CA ILE A 343 9.93 -9.38 -10.94
C ILE A 343 11.38 -9.35 -10.44
N THR A 344 12.33 -9.24 -11.36
CA THR A 344 13.73 -9.00 -11.04
C THR A 344 14.10 -7.60 -11.48
N VAL A 345 14.73 -6.80 -10.61
CA VAL A 345 15.12 -5.43 -10.90
C VAL A 345 16.60 -5.34 -11.19
N PHE A 346 16.95 -4.68 -12.30
CA PHE A 346 18.33 -4.38 -12.67
C PHE A 346 18.53 -2.88 -12.82
N ILE A 347 19.30 -2.27 -11.90
CA ILE A 347 19.63 -0.85 -11.91
C ILE A 347 20.95 -0.65 -12.64
N GLN A 348 20.93 0.00 -13.80
CA GLN A 348 22.13 0.20 -14.62
C GLN A 348 23.11 1.22 -14.06
N ASN A 349 22.61 2.20 -13.29
CA ASN A 349 23.43 3.26 -12.73
C ASN A 349 23.22 3.37 -11.22
N HIS A 350 24.25 3.10 -10.46
CA HIS A 350 24.21 3.14 -9.00
C HIS A 350 23.78 4.51 -8.44
N ALA A 351 24.04 5.62 -9.15
CA ALA A 351 23.56 6.94 -8.70
C ALA A 351 22.03 7.05 -8.62
N LEU A 352 21.27 6.11 -9.21
CA LEU A 352 19.82 6.06 -9.11
C LEU A 352 19.34 5.50 -7.77
N THR A 353 20.12 4.68 -7.09
CA THR A 353 19.72 4.03 -5.83
C THR A 353 19.42 5.06 -4.75
N GLU A 354 20.16 6.17 -4.73
CA GLU A 354 20.05 7.26 -3.76
C GLU A 354 18.89 8.24 -4.04
N LYS A 355 18.25 8.15 -5.22
CA LYS A 355 17.09 9.00 -5.51
C LYS A 355 15.95 8.63 -4.57
N ARG A 356 15.27 9.66 -4.05
CA ARG A 356 14.23 9.48 -3.03
C ARG A 356 12.85 9.71 -3.59
N PHE A 357 11.93 8.91 -3.11
CA PHE A 357 10.53 8.91 -3.49
C PHE A 357 9.61 9.23 -2.33
N THR A 358 8.57 10.02 -2.62
CA THR A 358 7.42 10.20 -1.74
C THR A 358 6.15 9.96 -2.55
N GLY A 359 5.30 9.08 -2.08
CA GLY A 359 4.06 8.74 -2.80
C GLY A 359 3.18 7.77 -2.03
N ASN A 360 1.95 7.63 -2.51
CA ASN A 360 0.96 6.72 -1.94
C ASN A 360 0.18 6.05 -3.08
N LEU A 361 0.47 4.78 -3.34
CA LEU A 361 -0.02 4.02 -4.48
C LEU A 361 -0.86 2.82 -4.02
N PRO A 362 -1.91 2.43 -4.77
CA PRO A 362 -2.61 1.18 -4.51
C PRO A 362 -1.68 -0.01 -4.75
N LYS A 363 -1.73 -1.01 -3.86
CA LYS A 363 -0.91 -2.21 -3.95
C LYS A 363 -1.39 -3.17 -5.06
N TYR A 364 -2.70 -3.19 -5.31
CA TYR A 364 -3.36 -4.03 -6.35
C TYR A 364 -3.55 -3.25 -7.66
N GLU A 365 -2.54 -2.54 -8.11
CA GLU A 365 -2.52 -1.81 -9.37
C GLU A 365 -1.64 -2.57 -10.38
N ASP A 366 -1.88 -2.35 -11.68
CA ASP A 366 -1.00 -2.85 -12.72
C ASP A 366 0.39 -2.22 -12.58
N ILE A 367 1.43 -3.05 -12.68
CA ILE A 367 2.82 -2.59 -12.52
C ILE A 367 3.16 -1.45 -13.51
N SER A 368 2.60 -1.49 -14.73
CA SER A 368 2.84 -0.46 -15.74
C SER A 368 2.38 0.91 -15.28
N ASN A 369 1.22 0.97 -14.58
CA ASN A 369 0.72 2.22 -14.00
C ASN A 369 1.61 2.72 -12.87
N VAL A 370 2.07 1.81 -12.00
CA VAL A 370 3.00 2.14 -10.92
C VAL A 370 4.31 2.71 -11.49
N LEU A 371 4.92 2.03 -12.46
CA LEU A 371 6.16 2.47 -13.11
C LEU A 371 5.99 3.79 -13.85
N LYS A 372 4.83 4.02 -14.50
CA LYS A 372 4.50 5.29 -15.15
C LYS A 372 4.45 6.45 -14.16
N ILE A 373 3.85 6.25 -12.98
CA ILE A 373 3.82 7.27 -11.93
C ILE A 373 5.24 7.56 -11.41
N LEU A 374 6.04 6.53 -11.18
CA LEU A 374 7.44 6.68 -10.79
C LEU A 374 8.27 7.42 -11.84
N ALA A 375 8.08 7.12 -13.13
CA ALA A 375 8.77 7.79 -14.24
C ALA A 375 8.38 9.28 -14.36
N LEU A 376 7.11 9.64 -14.13
CA LEU A 376 6.63 11.02 -14.22
C LEU A 376 7.23 11.95 -13.15
N THR A 377 7.65 11.40 -12.02
CA THR A 377 8.22 12.15 -10.89
C THR A 377 9.74 12.24 -10.91
N THR A 378 10.36 11.54 -11.87
CA THR A 378 11.83 11.44 -11.97
C THR A 378 12.28 11.37 -13.42
N ASN A 379 13.56 11.69 -13.68
CA ASN A 379 14.17 11.46 -14.99
C ASN A 379 14.70 10.02 -15.08
N ILE A 380 13.84 9.05 -14.77
CA ILE A 380 14.17 7.63 -14.78
C ILE A 380 13.31 6.95 -15.83
N LYS A 381 13.97 6.17 -16.67
CA LYS A 381 13.35 5.31 -17.66
C LYS A 381 13.26 3.88 -17.09
N PHE A 382 12.08 3.32 -17.16
CA PHE A 382 11.79 1.94 -16.77
C PHE A 382 11.49 1.12 -18.02
N GLU A 383 12.22 0.04 -18.24
CA GLU A 383 11.96 -0.92 -19.32
C GLU A 383 11.65 -2.29 -18.70
N LEU A 384 10.45 -2.79 -18.97
CA LEU A 384 10.00 -4.07 -18.46
C LEU A 384 10.01 -5.12 -19.58
N ASN A 385 10.90 -6.08 -19.47
CA ASN A 385 11.06 -7.19 -20.42
C ASN A 385 10.74 -8.50 -19.69
N ASP A 386 9.61 -9.14 -20.02
CA ASP A 386 9.06 -10.27 -19.28
C ASP A 386 8.96 -9.93 -17.78
N ARG A 387 9.76 -10.58 -16.94
CA ARG A 387 9.82 -10.31 -15.50
C ARG A 387 11.08 -9.56 -15.07
N THR A 388 11.80 -8.95 -16.00
CA THR A 388 12.99 -8.17 -15.69
C THR A 388 12.73 -6.70 -15.92
N LEU A 389 12.85 -5.91 -14.86
CA LEU A 389 12.75 -4.45 -14.89
C LEU A 389 14.13 -3.83 -14.97
N ILE A 390 14.41 -3.14 -16.06
CA ILE A 390 15.66 -2.38 -16.26
C ILE A 390 15.38 -0.93 -15.89
N VAL A 391 16.22 -0.38 -15.01
CA VAL A 391 16.12 1.00 -14.50
C VAL A 391 17.36 1.77 -14.95
N GLN A 392 17.14 2.84 -15.72
CA GLN A 392 18.21 3.64 -16.32
C GLN A 392 17.88 5.15 -16.29
N LEU A 393 18.89 6.00 -16.42
CA LEU A 393 18.67 7.44 -16.65
C LEU A 393 18.04 7.65 -18.03
N GLU A 394 17.17 8.65 -18.12
CA GLU A 394 16.60 9.10 -19.39
C GLU A 394 17.64 9.80 -20.27
#